data_ef943aeaeeb4878195107eafb7763ed4
#
_entry.id   ef943aeaeeb4878195107eafb7763ed4
#
_cell.length_a   1.000
_cell.length_b   1.000
_cell.length_c   1.000
_cell.angle_alpha   90.00
_cell.angle_beta   90.00
_cell.angle_gamma   90.00
#
_symmetry.space_group_name_H-M   'P 1'
#
loop_
_entity.id
_entity.type
_entity.pdbx_description
1 polymer ?
#
loop_
_entity_poly.entity_id
_entity_poly.type
_entity_poly.pdbx_seq_one_letter_code
_entity_poly.pdbx_strand_id
1 'polypeptide(L)'
;TCLTILYLCTLFTVSAQQFKRIFLLDDFTEAQIKFRNGSQTVVSLNYDASNKTMLFKQGEELMEVTNTSTVDTVFVGDRRFIPAEKGFYEVIFLNNGTVFVDWLLKDVNVGSKAALGAVTQGSVHNLQMSNLGLNATEMYTPYKRQKLGSTDVYRRKSDNTYYVNRENKLIKIKTLKQLTKAFSTHKDKITAFAKENDIDMKETHDVLVILDYCLGLFDNQQ
;
A
#
# COMPACT_ATOMS: atom_id res chain seq x y z
N THR A 1 -45.45 -40.61 -20.41
CA THR A 1 -44.25 -40.63 -19.56
C THR A 1 -43.52 -39.31 -19.70
N CYS A 2 -43.84 -38.36 -18.79
CA CYS A 2 -43.13 -37.09 -18.69
C CYS A 2 -41.87 -37.30 -17.87
N LEU A 3 -40.72 -37.08 -18.50
CA LEU A 3 -39.41 -37.05 -17.85
C LEU A 3 -39.15 -35.62 -17.35
N THR A 4 -39.36 -35.37 -16.08
CA THR A 4 -39.00 -34.08 -15.42
C THR A 4 -37.51 -34.09 -15.13
N ILE A 5 -36.76 -33.36 -15.93
CA ILE A 5 -35.34 -33.08 -15.68
C ILE A 5 -35.28 -32.03 -14.55
N LEU A 6 -34.91 -32.49 -13.36
CA LEU A 6 -34.65 -31.64 -12.20
C LEU A 6 -33.27 -30.97 -12.40
N TYR A 7 -33.27 -29.72 -12.85
CA TYR A 7 -32.06 -28.91 -13.00
C TYR A 7 -31.62 -28.48 -11.61
N LEU A 8 -30.66 -29.19 -11.03
CA LEU A 8 -30.05 -28.86 -9.76
C LEU A 8 -29.05 -27.71 -9.99
N CYS A 9 -29.52 -26.46 -9.89
CA CYS A 9 -28.66 -25.29 -9.84
C CYS A 9 -27.86 -25.31 -8.53
N THR A 10 -26.65 -25.84 -8.56
CA THR A 10 -25.69 -25.66 -7.49
C THR A 10 -25.26 -24.19 -7.50
N LEU A 11 -25.82 -23.41 -6.58
CA LEU A 11 -25.37 -22.07 -6.28
C LEU A 11 -23.95 -22.16 -5.66
N PHE A 12 -22.93 -22.05 -6.50
CA PHE A 12 -21.58 -21.77 -6.03
C PHE A 12 -21.58 -20.36 -5.44
N THR A 13 -21.70 -20.25 -4.14
CA THR A 13 -21.37 -19.01 -3.43
C THR A 13 -19.87 -18.82 -3.57
N VAL A 14 -19.45 -18.07 -4.59
CA VAL A 14 -18.09 -17.54 -4.65
C VAL A 14 -17.95 -16.58 -3.50
N SER A 15 -17.31 -17.05 -2.43
CA SER A 15 -16.91 -16.19 -1.32
C SER A 15 -15.84 -15.27 -1.89
N ALA A 16 -16.24 -14.10 -2.39
CA ALA A 16 -15.31 -13.07 -2.78
C ALA A 16 -14.51 -12.72 -1.51
N GLN A 17 -13.22 -13.04 -1.47
CA GLN A 17 -12.34 -12.57 -0.43
C GLN A 17 -12.35 -11.05 -0.52
N GLN A 18 -13.03 -10.43 0.41
CA GLN A 18 -13.09 -9.00 0.54
C GLN A 18 -11.70 -8.56 1.01
N PHE A 19 -10.83 -8.19 0.07
CA PHE A 19 -9.53 -7.61 0.39
C PHE A 19 -9.77 -6.37 1.23
N LYS A 20 -9.27 -6.38 2.46
CA LYS A 20 -9.39 -5.26 3.37
C LYS A 20 -8.66 -4.07 2.77
N ARG A 21 -9.41 -3.04 2.39
CA ARG A 21 -8.86 -1.79 1.88
C ARG A 21 -8.05 -1.08 2.95
N ILE A 22 -6.98 -0.44 2.54
CA ILE A 22 -6.12 0.35 3.41
C ILE A 22 -6.18 1.79 2.93
N PHE A 23 -6.92 2.60 3.64
CA PHE A 23 -7.05 4.01 3.33
C PHE A 23 -5.86 4.81 3.83
N LEU A 24 -5.50 5.84 3.07
CA LEU A 24 -4.39 6.74 3.38
C LEU A 24 -4.80 7.83 4.39
N LEU A 25 -6.08 8.19 4.41
CA LEU A 25 -6.69 9.12 5.36
C LEU A 25 -7.54 8.33 6.34
N ASP A 26 -7.65 8.83 7.56
CA ASP A 26 -8.46 8.18 8.61
C ASP A 26 -9.94 8.12 8.21
N ASP A 27 -10.44 9.21 7.59
CA ASP A 27 -11.82 9.34 7.16
C ASP A 27 -11.94 9.80 5.71
N PHE A 28 -13.13 9.64 5.13
CA PHE A 28 -13.49 10.28 3.87
C PHE A 28 -13.61 11.79 4.09
N THR A 29 -12.76 12.54 3.42
CA THR A 29 -12.60 13.99 3.60
C THR A 29 -13.11 14.74 2.37
N GLU A 30 -13.64 15.94 2.56
CA GLU A 30 -14.00 16.82 1.46
C GLU A 30 -12.80 17.05 0.55
N ALA A 31 -13.01 16.80 -0.75
CA ALA A 31 -11.98 16.88 -1.77
C ALA A 31 -12.50 17.62 -3.00
N GLN A 32 -11.64 18.46 -3.58
CA GLN A 32 -11.91 19.14 -4.83
C GLN A 32 -11.19 18.42 -5.98
N ILE A 33 -11.96 17.93 -6.93
CA ILE A 33 -11.43 17.35 -8.17
C ILE A 33 -11.49 18.43 -9.27
N LYS A 34 -10.33 18.79 -9.80
CA LYS A 34 -10.21 19.65 -11.00
C LYS A 34 -10.01 18.79 -12.23
N PHE A 35 -10.76 19.09 -13.26
CA PHE A 35 -10.68 18.39 -14.53
C PHE A 35 -9.90 19.23 -15.57
N ARG A 36 -9.31 18.54 -16.55
CA ARG A 36 -8.53 19.18 -17.62
C ARG A 36 -9.34 20.16 -18.49
N ASN A 37 -10.66 19.99 -18.54
CA ASN A 37 -11.57 20.90 -19.23
C ASN A 37 -11.89 22.18 -18.43
N GLY A 38 -11.28 22.36 -17.25
CA GLY A 38 -11.48 23.50 -16.36
C GLY A 38 -12.66 23.37 -15.40
N SER A 39 -13.50 22.34 -15.54
CA SER A 39 -14.57 22.10 -14.57
C SER A 39 -14.00 21.55 -13.24
N GLN A 40 -14.78 21.67 -12.19
CA GLN A 40 -14.42 21.13 -10.87
C GLN A 40 -15.64 20.58 -10.16
N THR A 41 -15.42 19.62 -9.29
CA THR A 41 -16.44 19.05 -8.41
C THR A 41 -15.90 18.84 -7.00
N VAL A 42 -16.78 18.85 -6.02
CA VAL A 42 -16.45 18.58 -4.62
C VAL A 42 -17.16 17.31 -4.20
N VAL A 43 -16.40 16.40 -3.62
CA VAL A 43 -16.88 15.08 -3.17
C VAL A 43 -16.21 14.67 -1.86
N SER A 44 -16.83 13.77 -1.11
CA SER A 44 -16.19 13.14 0.06
C SER A 44 -15.34 11.97 -0.43
N LEU A 45 -14.01 12.09 -0.33
CA LEU A 45 -13.02 11.21 -0.99
C LEU A 45 -12.01 10.65 0.01
N ASN A 46 -11.51 9.46 -0.26
CA ASN A 46 -10.31 8.89 0.36
C ASN A 46 -9.46 8.17 -0.68
N TYR A 47 -8.17 8.00 -0.40
CA TYR A 47 -7.24 7.25 -1.24
C TYR A 47 -7.07 5.83 -0.68
N ASP A 48 -7.42 4.82 -1.47
CA ASP A 48 -7.15 3.42 -1.17
C ASP A 48 -5.69 3.09 -1.55
N ALA A 49 -4.81 3.13 -0.56
CA ALA A 49 -3.39 2.90 -0.75
C ALA A 49 -3.04 1.41 -0.99
N SER A 50 -3.98 0.48 -0.80
CA SER A 50 -3.76 -0.93 -1.14
C SER A 50 -3.95 -1.20 -2.64
N ASN A 51 -4.83 -0.45 -3.29
CA ASN A 51 -5.17 -0.58 -4.71
C ASN A 51 -4.72 0.62 -5.58
N LYS A 52 -4.24 1.69 -4.94
CA LYS A 52 -3.80 2.94 -5.60
C LYS A 52 -4.93 3.67 -6.33
N THR A 53 -6.13 3.63 -5.77
CA THR A 53 -7.33 4.22 -6.36
C THR A 53 -7.92 5.28 -5.45
N MET A 54 -8.60 6.26 -6.04
CA MET A 54 -9.39 7.23 -5.29
C MET A 54 -10.84 6.78 -5.25
N LEU A 55 -11.39 6.74 -4.05
CA LEU A 55 -12.77 6.37 -3.80
C LEU A 55 -13.52 7.56 -3.23
N PHE A 56 -14.74 7.78 -3.71
CA PHE A 56 -15.63 8.81 -3.18
C PHE A 56 -16.99 8.22 -2.80
N LYS A 57 -17.67 8.89 -1.88
CA LYS A 57 -19.02 8.50 -1.45
C LYS A 57 -20.06 9.15 -2.36
N GLN A 58 -20.99 8.32 -2.84
CA GLN A 58 -22.21 8.76 -3.51
C GLN A 58 -23.41 8.12 -2.80
N GLY A 59 -24.00 8.87 -1.85
CA GLY A 59 -24.95 8.29 -0.91
C GLY A 59 -24.28 7.23 -0.02
N GLU A 60 -24.82 6.02 0.00
CA GLU A 60 -24.28 4.87 0.75
C GLU A 60 -23.24 4.07 -0.06
N GLU A 61 -23.05 4.38 -1.34
CA GLU A 61 -22.16 3.62 -2.21
C GLU A 61 -20.76 4.25 -2.29
N LEU A 62 -19.75 3.37 -2.42
CA LEU A 62 -18.37 3.77 -2.71
C LEU A 62 -18.12 3.64 -4.21
N MET A 63 -17.81 4.77 -4.83
CA MET A 63 -17.48 4.87 -6.24
C MET A 63 -15.99 5.10 -6.43
N GLU A 64 -15.43 4.59 -7.52
CA GLU A 64 -14.04 4.80 -7.89
C GLU A 64 -13.88 5.89 -8.95
N VAL A 65 -12.85 6.70 -8.83
CA VAL A 65 -12.45 7.65 -9.87
C VAL A 65 -11.74 6.89 -10.99
N THR A 66 -12.51 6.38 -11.95
CA THR A 66 -11.99 5.48 -13.00
C THR A 66 -11.37 6.22 -14.18
N ASN A 67 -11.94 7.36 -14.59
CA ASN A 67 -11.45 8.13 -15.76
C ASN A 67 -10.39 9.15 -15.36
N THR A 68 -9.21 8.65 -14.95
CA THR A 68 -8.10 9.47 -14.47
C THR A 68 -7.54 10.41 -15.58
N SER A 69 -7.73 10.07 -16.85
CA SER A 69 -7.22 10.88 -17.97
C SER A 69 -7.89 12.26 -18.09
N THR A 70 -9.12 12.39 -17.59
CA THR A 70 -9.84 13.69 -17.58
C THR A 70 -9.51 14.53 -16.35
N VAL A 71 -8.95 13.93 -15.32
CA VAL A 71 -8.56 14.62 -14.09
C VAL A 71 -7.26 15.39 -14.32
N ASP A 72 -7.20 16.61 -13.82
CA ASP A 72 -5.97 17.41 -13.74
C ASP A 72 -5.33 17.24 -12.36
N THR A 73 -6.06 17.59 -11.32
CA THR A 73 -5.57 17.58 -9.95
C THR A 73 -6.69 17.26 -8.97
N VAL A 74 -6.38 16.55 -7.90
CA VAL A 74 -7.27 16.31 -6.76
C VAL A 74 -6.66 16.92 -5.51
N PHE A 75 -7.42 17.77 -4.82
CA PHE A 75 -7.04 18.36 -3.53
C PHE A 75 -7.88 17.71 -2.43
N VAL A 76 -7.22 17.18 -1.40
CA VAL A 76 -7.86 16.57 -0.23
C VAL A 76 -7.23 17.18 1.02
N GLY A 77 -7.93 18.14 1.63
CA GLY A 77 -7.30 18.98 2.65
C GLY A 77 -6.07 19.70 2.08
N ASP A 78 -4.94 19.60 2.76
CA ASP A 78 -3.66 20.19 2.34
C ASP A 78 -2.88 19.32 1.35
N ARG A 79 -3.41 18.14 1.02
CA ARG A 79 -2.75 17.17 0.15
C ARG A 79 -3.16 17.38 -1.31
N ARG A 80 -2.20 17.24 -2.20
CA ARG A 80 -2.38 17.39 -3.64
C ARG A 80 -2.01 16.11 -4.35
N PHE A 81 -2.90 15.62 -5.22
CA PHE A 81 -2.68 14.43 -6.02
C PHE A 81 -2.84 14.74 -7.51
N ILE A 82 -2.01 14.12 -8.32
CA ILE A 82 -2.09 14.19 -9.78
C ILE A 82 -2.25 12.80 -10.37
N PRO A 83 -2.96 12.65 -11.52
CA PRO A 83 -3.06 11.38 -12.21
C PRO A 83 -1.68 10.85 -12.60
N ALA A 84 -1.53 9.53 -12.46
CA ALA A 84 -0.35 8.78 -12.87
C ALA A 84 -0.73 7.72 -13.90
N GLU A 85 0.24 7.00 -14.45
CA GLU A 85 -0.03 5.86 -15.35
C GLU A 85 -0.94 4.82 -14.69
N LYS A 86 -0.73 4.59 -13.38
CA LYS A 86 -1.57 3.71 -12.56
C LYS A 86 -1.92 4.43 -11.28
N GLY A 87 -3.18 4.87 -11.16
CA GLY A 87 -3.68 5.57 -9.98
C GLY A 87 -3.26 7.04 -9.93
N PHE A 88 -2.76 7.48 -8.78
CA PHE A 88 -2.43 8.87 -8.51
C PHE A 88 -1.12 8.98 -7.74
N TYR A 89 -0.33 10.01 -8.03
CA TYR A 89 0.80 10.42 -7.20
C TYR A 89 0.41 11.58 -6.30
N GLU A 90 0.80 11.51 -5.04
CA GLU A 90 0.78 12.69 -4.19
C GLU A 90 1.96 13.60 -4.50
N VAL A 91 1.70 14.87 -4.62
CA VAL A 91 2.72 15.91 -4.84
C VAL A 91 3.09 16.52 -3.51
N ILE A 92 4.31 16.28 -3.05
CA ILE A 92 4.85 16.83 -1.81
C ILE A 92 5.87 17.91 -2.16
N PHE A 93 5.62 19.11 -1.67
CA PHE A 93 6.54 20.23 -1.79
C PHE A 93 7.49 20.20 -0.61
N LEU A 94 8.77 20.06 -0.88
CA LEU A 94 9.86 20.15 0.08
C LEU A 94 10.53 21.52 -0.01
N ASN A 95 11.50 21.80 0.87
CA ASN A 95 12.21 23.08 0.84
C ASN A 95 13.02 23.28 -0.45
N ASN A 96 13.63 22.19 -0.93
CA ASN A 96 14.54 22.20 -2.08
C ASN A 96 13.93 21.62 -3.35
N GLY A 97 12.61 21.37 -3.39
CA GLY A 97 11.96 20.91 -4.60
C GLY A 97 10.71 20.06 -4.37
N THR A 98 10.30 19.35 -5.40
CA THR A 98 9.04 18.59 -5.41
C THR A 98 9.30 17.09 -5.55
N VAL A 99 8.61 16.31 -4.73
CA VAL A 99 8.63 14.85 -4.75
C VAL A 99 7.22 14.34 -5.06
N PHE A 100 7.14 13.30 -5.87
CA PHE A 100 5.91 12.60 -6.16
C PHE A 100 5.92 11.25 -5.43
N VAL A 101 4.87 10.95 -4.70
CA VAL A 101 4.75 9.72 -3.91
C VAL A 101 3.66 8.83 -4.49
N ASP A 102 4.05 7.64 -4.91
CA ASP A 102 3.16 6.54 -5.26
C ASP A 102 2.93 5.67 -4.02
N TRP A 103 1.84 5.94 -3.34
CA TRP A 103 1.49 5.25 -2.10
C TRP A 103 1.10 3.80 -2.35
N LEU A 104 1.71 2.89 -1.60
CA LEU A 104 1.32 1.49 -1.54
C LEU A 104 1.49 0.97 -0.11
N LEU A 105 0.37 0.69 0.53
CA LEU A 105 0.31 0.09 1.87
C LEU A 105 -0.17 -1.35 1.78
N LYS A 106 0.44 -2.23 2.56
CA LYS A 106 0.11 -3.66 2.64
C LYS A 106 0.03 -4.09 4.08
N ASP A 107 -0.97 -4.89 4.41
CA ASP A 107 -0.99 -5.61 5.69
C ASP A 107 -0.28 -6.95 5.49
N VAL A 108 0.83 -7.15 6.19
CA VAL A 108 1.64 -8.37 6.14
C VAL A 108 1.39 -9.17 7.39
N ASN A 109 1.04 -10.46 7.23
CA ASN A 109 0.94 -11.37 8.35
C ASN A 109 2.32 -11.55 8.99
N VAL A 110 2.46 -11.21 10.26
CA VAL A 110 3.72 -11.31 11.01
C VAL A 110 3.72 -12.48 12.00
N GLY A 111 2.65 -13.28 12.01
CA GLY A 111 2.51 -14.47 12.86
C GLY A 111 1.10 -14.59 13.41
N SER A 112 0.92 -15.54 14.32
CA SER A 112 -0.34 -15.79 15.00
C SER A 112 -0.14 -15.69 16.50
N LYS A 113 -1.09 -15.08 17.23
CA LYS A 113 -1.10 -15.13 18.69
C LYS A 113 -1.49 -16.52 19.12
N ALA A 114 -0.59 -17.22 19.82
CA ALA A 114 -0.92 -18.43 20.54
C ALA A 114 -1.80 -18.11 21.76
N ALA A 115 -2.45 -19.13 22.32
CA ALA A 115 -3.42 -19.00 23.43
C ALA A 115 -2.88 -18.29 24.71
N LEU A 116 -1.57 -18.09 24.83
CA LEU A 116 -0.91 -17.39 25.93
C LEU A 116 -0.36 -16.01 25.53
N GLY A 117 -0.78 -15.46 24.39
CA GLY A 117 -0.42 -14.08 23.98
C GLY A 117 0.96 -13.94 23.32
N ALA A 118 1.77 -14.98 23.24
CA ALA A 118 3.03 -14.96 22.51
C ALA A 118 2.78 -14.95 21.00
N VAL A 119 3.45 -14.05 20.25
CA VAL A 119 3.43 -14.05 18.79
C VAL A 119 4.48 -15.06 18.32
N THR A 120 4.05 -16.16 17.73
CA THR A 120 4.96 -17.14 17.12
C THR A 120 5.20 -16.79 15.67
N GLN A 121 6.44 -16.47 15.31
CA GLN A 121 6.89 -16.42 13.93
C GLN A 121 7.12 -17.86 13.45
N GLY A 122 6.24 -18.31 12.59
CA GLY A 122 6.35 -19.62 11.99
C GLY A 122 4.98 -20.26 11.81
N SER A 123 4.69 -20.68 10.60
CA SER A 123 3.47 -21.39 10.30
C SER A 123 3.51 -22.74 11.02
N VAL A 124 2.72 -22.85 12.09
CA VAL A 124 2.47 -24.12 12.78
C VAL A 124 1.69 -25.11 11.87
N HIS A 125 1.47 -24.75 10.62
CA HIS A 125 0.70 -25.54 9.66
C HIS A 125 1.45 -26.70 9.03
N ASN A 126 2.76 -26.88 9.30
CA ASN A 126 3.54 -28.00 8.76
C ASN A 126 4.33 -28.76 9.84
N LEU A 127 3.71 -29.06 10.96
CA LEU A 127 4.08 -30.28 11.65
C LEU A 127 3.50 -31.45 10.80
N GLN A 128 4.25 -31.84 9.78
CA GLN A 128 4.08 -33.15 9.18
C GLN A 128 4.36 -34.18 10.25
N MET A 129 3.29 -34.70 10.86
CA MET A 129 3.33 -35.76 11.87
C MET A 129 3.76 -37.10 11.27
N SER A 130 4.19 -37.12 10.00
CA SER A 130 4.71 -38.27 9.30
C SER A 130 5.99 -38.86 9.93
N ASN A 131 6.74 -38.06 10.72
CA ASN A 131 8.00 -38.54 11.33
C ASN A 131 7.87 -39.12 12.76
N LEU A 132 6.64 -39.14 13.31
CA LEU A 132 6.45 -39.62 14.69
C LEU A 132 5.98 -41.08 14.80
N GLY A 133 5.89 -41.80 13.67
CA GLY A 133 5.58 -43.25 13.70
C GLY A 133 4.21 -43.62 14.31
N LEU A 134 3.35 -42.65 14.54
CA LEU A 134 2.02 -42.85 15.10
C LEU A 134 1.01 -43.03 13.95
N ASN A 135 0.32 -44.18 13.96
CA ASN A 135 -0.75 -44.44 12.99
C ASN A 135 -1.80 -43.34 13.01
N ALA A 136 -2.02 -42.71 11.86
CA ALA A 136 -2.92 -41.57 11.69
C ALA A 136 -4.37 -41.81 12.16
N THR A 137 -4.75 -43.07 12.34
CA THR A 137 -6.10 -43.49 12.71
C THR A 137 -6.42 -43.28 14.22
N GLU A 138 -5.42 -43.32 15.09
CA GLU A 138 -5.64 -43.17 16.54
C GLU A 138 -5.61 -41.72 17.05
N MET A 139 -5.25 -40.77 16.18
CA MET A 139 -5.11 -39.34 16.54
C MET A 139 -6.33 -38.50 16.24
N TYR A 140 -7.38 -39.06 15.65
CA TYR A 140 -8.61 -38.35 15.34
C TYR A 140 -9.62 -38.38 16.50
N THR A 141 -9.27 -37.78 17.61
CA THR A 141 -10.27 -37.47 18.65
C THR A 141 -10.99 -36.15 18.25
N PRO A 142 -12.33 -36.09 18.42
CA PRO A 142 -13.14 -34.92 17.94
C PRO A 142 -12.72 -33.56 18.53
N TYR A 143 -12.12 -33.52 19.70
CA TYR A 143 -11.67 -32.25 20.32
C TYR A 143 -10.33 -31.73 19.77
N LYS A 144 -9.57 -32.50 19.00
CA LYS A 144 -8.38 -31.97 18.29
C LYS A 144 -8.72 -31.20 17.04
N ARG A 145 -9.97 -31.20 16.60
CA ARG A 145 -10.51 -30.33 15.55
C ARG A 145 -10.97 -28.96 16.03
N GLN A 146 -10.97 -28.68 17.32
CA GLN A 146 -11.13 -27.30 17.75
C GLN A 146 -9.92 -26.55 17.19
N LYS A 147 -10.17 -25.69 16.20
CA LYS A 147 -9.23 -24.64 15.86
C LYS A 147 -8.91 -23.92 17.15
N LEU A 148 -7.75 -24.19 17.73
CA LEU A 148 -7.20 -23.33 18.75
C LEU A 148 -7.20 -21.95 18.11
N GLY A 149 -8.02 -21.04 18.64
CA GLY A 149 -8.22 -19.73 18.05
C GLY A 149 -6.90 -18.99 17.97
N SER A 150 -6.18 -19.15 16.87
CA SER A 150 -5.02 -18.35 16.58
C SER A 150 -5.53 -17.13 15.82
N THR A 151 -5.35 -15.97 16.40
CA THR A 151 -5.67 -14.72 15.71
C THR A 151 -4.43 -14.29 14.95
N ASP A 152 -4.52 -14.27 13.62
CA ASP A 152 -3.44 -13.76 12.78
C ASP A 152 -3.15 -12.29 13.11
N VAL A 153 -1.86 -12.01 13.28
CA VAL A 153 -1.38 -10.66 13.57
C VAL A 153 -0.86 -10.05 12.27
N TYR A 154 -1.49 -8.95 11.85
CA TYR A 154 -1.07 -8.19 10.69
C TYR A 154 -0.34 -6.93 11.13
N ARG A 155 0.74 -6.62 10.41
CA ARG A 155 1.46 -5.35 10.53
C ARG A 155 1.35 -4.60 9.22
N ARG A 156 0.98 -3.31 9.29
CA ARG A 156 1.00 -2.42 8.14
C ARG A 156 2.43 -2.17 7.72
N LYS A 157 2.70 -2.32 6.43
CA LYS A 157 4.00 -2.07 5.82
C LYS A 157 3.83 -1.11 4.66
N SER A 158 4.69 -0.12 4.62
CA SER A 158 4.83 0.79 3.48
C SER A 158 5.68 0.13 2.39
N ASP A 159 5.21 0.21 1.14
CA ASP A 159 5.94 -0.22 -0.07
C ASP A 159 5.89 0.91 -1.10
N ASN A 160 5.96 2.15 -0.62
CA ASN A 160 5.86 3.37 -1.41
C ASN A 160 6.98 3.47 -2.44
N THR A 161 6.70 4.21 -3.50
CA THR A 161 7.70 4.58 -4.50
C THR A 161 7.72 6.09 -4.61
N TYR A 162 8.91 6.64 -4.64
CA TYR A 162 9.13 8.09 -4.73
C TYR A 162 9.69 8.42 -6.10
N TYR A 163 9.30 9.59 -6.62
CA TYR A 163 9.81 10.09 -7.88
C TYR A 163 10.25 11.53 -7.71
N VAL A 164 11.38 11.87 -8.30
CA VAL A 164 11.86 13.24 -8.45
C VAL A 164 11.94 13.60 -9.93
N ASN A 165 11.59 14.82 -10.28
CA ASN A 165 11.74 15.29 -11.66
C ASN A 165 13.16 15.82 -11.86
N ARG A 166 13.88 15.25 -12.82
CA ARG A 166 15.17 15.75 -13.28
C ARG A 166 15.16 15.81 -14.81
N GLU A 167 15.48 16.97 -15.35
CA GLU A 167 15.56 17.15 -16.81
C GLU A 167 14.29 16.66 -17.53
N ASN A 168 13.13 16.98 -17.01
CA ASN A 168 11.81 16.55 -17.49
C ASN A 168 11.57 15.02 -17.48
N LYS A 169 12.35 14.27 -16.68
CA LYS A 169 12.16 12.83 -16.47
C LYS A 169 11.88 12.52 -15.01
N LEU A 170 10.87 11.70 -14.76
CA LEU A 170 10.60 11.17 -13.43
C LEU A 170 11.57 10.02 -13.12
N ILE A 171 12.42 10.24 -12.14
CA ILE A 171 13.40 9.24 -11.67
C ILE A 171 12.80 8.53 -10.48
N LYS A 172 12.67 7.21 -10.60
CA LYS A 172 12.13 6.32 -9.57
C LYS A 172 13.15 6.03 -8.47
N ILE A 173 12.74 6.19 -7.22
CA ILE A 173 13.54 5.96 -6.02
C ILE A 173 12.77 5.10 -5.02
N LYS A 174 13.37 3.98 -4.62
CA LYS A 174 12.85 3.06 -3.61
C LYS A 174 13.90 2.65 -2.58
N THR A 175 15.16 2.79 -2.95
CA THR A 175 16.31 2.33 -2.15
C THR A 175 17.41 3.38 -2.17
N LEU A 176 18.25 3.38 -1.13
CA LEU A 176 19.43 4.26 -1.07
C LEU A 176 20.36 4.06 -2.26
N LYS A 177 20.48 2.82 -2.77
CA LYS A 177 21.27 2.53 -3.98
C LYS A 177 20.71 3.22 -5.23
N GLN A 178 19.38 3.26 -5.39
CA GLN A 178 18.75 3.98 -6.51
C GLN A 178 18.93 5.48 -6.35
N LEU A 179 18.79 5.99 -5.12
CA LEU A 179 19.02 7.39 -4.80
C LEU A 179 20.46 7.82 -5.14
N THR A 180 21.46 7.11 -4.63
CA THR A 180 22.87 7.42 -4.90
C THR A 180 23.26 7.27 -6.38
N LYS A 181 22.56 6.39 -7.13
CA LYS A 181 22.71 6.29 -8.58
C LYS A 181 22.10 7.50 -9.30
N ALA A 182 20.91 7.94 -8.88
CA ALA A 182 20.24 9.10 -9.45
C ALA A 182 21.02 10.41 -9.23
N PHE A 183 21.73 10.48 -8.11
CA PHE A 183 22.51 11.63 -7.67
C PHE A 183 24.02 11.27 -7.58
N SER A 184 24.55 10.68 -8.64
CA SER A 184 25.89 10.05 -8.66
C SER A 184 27.04 10.99 -8.32
N THR A 185 26.94 12.29 -8.69
CA THR A 185 27.95 13.32 -8.38
C THR A 185 28.11 13.60 -6.89
N HIS A 186 27.09 13.29 -6.09
CA HIS A 186 27.08 13.54 -4.65
C HIS A 186 26.95 12.27 -3.80
N LYS A 187 27.27 11.11 -4.38
CA LYS A 187 27.09 9.79 -3.77
C LYS A 187 27.66 9.72 -2.35
N ASP A 188 28.88 10.21 -2.14
CA ASP A 188 29.57 10.11 -0.84
C ASP A 188 28.87 11.00 0.21
N LYS A 189 28.47 12.21 -0.16
CA LYS A 189 27.72 13.12 0.72
C LYS A 189 26.38 12.51 1.11
N ILE A 190 25.66 11.92 0.18
CA ILE A 190 24.35 11.28 0.42
C ILE A 190 24.51 10.06 1.33
N THR A 191 25.55 9.26 1.11
CA THR A 191 25.82 8.09 1.95
C THR A 191 26.20 8.48 3.38
N ALA A 192 27.02 9.54 3.54
CA ALA A 192 27.38 10.10 4.84
C ALA A 192 26.12 10.62 5.56
N PHE A 193 25.31 11.45 4.89
CA PHE A 193 24.08 12.00 5.44
C PHE A 193 23.12 10.90 5.90
N ALA A 194 22.93 9.85 5.06
CA ALA A 194 22.05 8.73 5.41
C ALA A 194 22.51 8.00 6.67
N LYS A 195 23.83 7.85 6.85
CA LYS A 195 24.41 7.20 8.02
C LYS A 195 24.34 8.08 9.27
N GLU A 196 24.65 9.36 9.15
CA GLU A 196 24.64 10.32 10.27
C GLU A 196 23.23 10.54 10.84
N ASN A 197 22.21 10.48 10.00
CA ASN A 197 20.81 10.69 10.38
C ASN A 197 20.01 9.39 10.53
N ASP A 198 20.67 8.22 10.50
CA ASP A 198 20.05 6.88 10.65
C ASP A 198 18.82 6.66 9.74
N ILE A 199 18.94 7.08 8.49
CA ILE A 199 17.86 7.07 7.50
C ILE A 199 17.39 5.65 7.18
N ASP A 200 16.14 5.31 7.50
CA ASP A 200 15.47 4.09 7.03
C ASP A 200 14.63 4.38 5.77
N MET A 201 15.04 3.84 4.63
CA MET A 201 14.30 3.98 3.37
C MET A 201 12.92 3.32 3.35
N LYS A 202 12.50 2.66 4.45
CA LYS A 202 11.14 2.13 4.62
C LYS A 202 10.21 3.13 5.30
N GLU A 203 10.78 4.09 6.00
CA GLU A 203 10.03 5.14 6.69
C GLU A 203 9.86 6.36 5.78
N THR A 204 8.60 6.75 5.54
CA THR A 204 8.28 7.83 4.60
C THR A 204 8.94 9.14 4.99
N HIS A 205 8.95 9.46 6.29
CA HIS A 205 9.56 10.68 6.78
C HIS A 205 11.04 10.75 6.41
N ASP A 206 11.78 9.70 6.69
CA ASP A 206 13.23 9.65 6.45
C ASP A 206 13.56 9.76 4.95
N VAL A 207 12.72 9.11 4.11
CA VAL A 207 12.88 9.22 2.65
C VAL A 207 12.67 10.67 2.18
N LEU A 208 11.66 11.38 2.71
CA LEU A 208 11.43 12.78 2.34
C LEU A 208 12.58 13.68 2.83
N VAL A 209 13.11 13.44 4.02
CA VAL A 209 14.27 14.18 4.56
C VAL A 209 15.51 14.02 3.68
N ILE A 210 15.86 12.78 3.31
CA ILE A 210 17.03 12.56 2.45
C ILE A 210 16.80 13.05 1.02
N LEU A 211 15.57 13.02 0.50
CA LEU A 211 15.24 13.58 -0.80
C LEU A 211 15.37 15.09 -0.82
N ASP A 212 14.90 15.78 0.23
CA ASP A 212 15.07 17.23 0.37
C ASP A 212 16.55 17.61 0.39
N TYR A 213 17.36 16.89 1.18
CA TYR A 213 18.81 17.07 1.18
C TYR A 213 19.44 16.88 -0.20
N CYS A 214 19.04 15.81 -0.92
CA CYS A 214 19.57 15.54 -2.27
C CYS A 214 19.20 16.64 -3.27
N LEU A 215 17.96 17.15 -3.22
CA LEU A 215 17.50 18.22 -4.09
C LEU A 215 18.28 19.52 -3.82
N GLY A 216 18.54 19.87 -2.58
CA GLY A 216 19.33 21.05 -2.21
C GLY A 216 20.80 20.99 -2.62
N LEU A 217 21.36 19.79 -2.85
CA LEU A 217 22.72 19.65 -3.38
C LEU A 217 22.84 20.09 -4.85
N PHE A 218 21.73 20.23 -5.58
CA PHE A 218 21.73 20.65 -6.98
C PHE A 218 21.44 22.14 -7.17
N ASP A 219 20.60 22.75 -6.34
CA ASP A 219 20.28 24.19 -6.45
C ASP A 219 21.50 25.07 -6.15
N ASN A 220 22.48 24.55 -5.42
CA ASN A 220 23.72 25.27 -5.12
C ASN A 220 24.77 25.26 -6.24
N GLN A 221 24.42 24.76 -7.47
CA GLN A 221 25.34 24.70 -8.61
C GLN A 221 24.89 25.55 -9.83
N GLN A 222 23.86 26.41 -9.67
CA GLN A 222 23.46 27.40 -10.70
C GLN A 222 23.97 28.81 -10.36
#